data_9e6fcbd8ed53136e25d3f1b425f352ec
#
_entry.id   9e6fcbd8ed53136e25d3f1b425f352ec
#
_cell.length_a   1.000
_cell.length_b   1.000
_cell.length_c   1.000
_cell.angle_alpha   90.00
_cell.angle_beta   90.00
_cell.angle_gamma   90.00
#
_symmetry.space_group_name_H-M   'P 1'
#
loop_
_entity.id
_entity.type
_entity.pdbx_description
1 polymer ?
#
loop_
_entity_poly.entity_id
_entity_poly.type
_entity_poly.pdbx_seq_one_letter_code
_entity_poly.pdbx_strand_id
1 'polypeptide(L)'
;MTTKTFNTVFSRFGVQLLIIVLIGFILCLAYLQYFTTVPMETMTNFQKPVVNKSNNTKRDNYMETLKIHEKERHFPFRYLRDEKDNMLPIVLVSGPFRDKIEEARYQEYIDNGIQTVGITAYKSFPRRITDSTGDGYDTENPFDYLGKIKNWLVCFKDLEYYGFNSSHNIIDISESDFYDIEEDTKSTEKKYDMIYVCFKDDDQSCPMDGWNAVNRNYKLAIECLPIIINKFGLKVLVIGRLNCGLEKLYGDKIEIMDFLPYFEFQEKIRESRSLFIPNIYDASPRTVAEALIKDVPVLMNRSIVCGSKYVNYETGELFTDEHDITVSLERLLAKRDKISPKKWWAKNFTKQQMGKKLRDFLYKQYPDILENVEEIQFFY
;
A
#
# COMPACT_ATOMS: atom_id res chain seq x y z
N MET A 1 11.97 64.28 11.63
CA MET A 1 10.75 63.51 11.24
C MET A 1 10.59 62.42 12.25
N THR A 2 9.95 62.47 13.01
CA THR A 2 9.13 62.71 14.17
C THR A 2 8.33 61.47 14.55
N THR A 3 8.59 61.04 15.74
CA THR A 3 8.02 59.91 16.51
C THR A 3 6.47 59.75 16.45
N LYS A 4 5.75 60.74 15.91
CA LYS A 4 4.27 60.69 15.77
C LYS A 4 3.76 59.78 14.63
N THR A 5 4.54 59.52 13.57
CA THR A 5 4.10 58.72 12.44
C THR A 5 4.20 57.23 12.72
N PHE A 6 5.07 56.82 13.65
CA PHE A 6 5.27 55.40 13.99
C PHE A 6 4.12 54.82 14.84
N ASN A 7 3.57 55.58 15.74
CA ASN A 7 2.47 55.16 16.62
C ASN A 7 1.12 54.96 15.87
N THR A 8 0.92 55.70 14.76
CA THR A 8 -0.35 55.58 13.98
C THR A 8 -0.38 54.36 13.07
N VAL A 9 0.77 53.87 12.62
CA VAL A 9 0.85 52.67 11.79
C VAL A 9 0.67 51.42 12.67
N PHE A 10 1.27 51.37 13.85
CA PHE A 10 1.11 50.24 14.78
C PHE A 10 -0.32 50.10 15.33
N SER A 11 -1.05 51.23 15.56
CA SER A 11 -2.44 51.16 16.00
C SER A 11 -3.38 50.61 14.91
N ARG A 12 -3.12 50.96 13.63
CA ARG A 12 -3.92 50.41 12.51
C ARG A 12 -3.67 48.92 12.27
N PHE A 13 -2.44 48.44 12.38
CA PHE A 13 -2.11 47.02 12.28
C PHE A 13 -2.70 46.20 13.43
N GLY A 14 -2.66 46.71 14.65
CA GLY A 14 -3.27 46.05 15.82
C GLY A 14 -4.79 45.94 15.70
N VAL A 15 -5.47 46.95 15.19
CA VAL A 15 -6.92 46.92 14.97
C VAL A 15 -7.30 45.97 13.84
N GLN A 16 -6.54 45.91 12.75
CA GLN A 16 -6.80 44.96 11.65
C GLN A 16 -6.58 43.53 12.09
N LEU A 17 -5.55 43.21 12.87
CA LEU A 17 -5.30 41.88 13.41
C LEU A 17 -6.43 41.47 14.37
N LEU A 18 -6.91 42.37 15.21
CA LEU A 18 -8.03 42.12 16.12
C LEU A 18 -9.34 41.81 15.37
N ILE A 19 -9.61 42.48 14.27
CA ILE A 19 -10.78 42.28 13.42
C ILE A 19 -10.68 40.88 12.75
N ILE A 20 -9.52 40.47 12.24
CA ILE A 20 -9.33 39.15 11.60
C ILE A 20 -9.55 38.03 12.62
N VAL A 21 -9.03 38.18 13.83
CA VAL A 21 -9.23 37.20 14.92
C VAL A 21 -10.71 37.13 15.33
N LEU A 22 -11.39 38.26 15.40
CA LEU A 22 -12.83 38.30 15.75
C LEU A 22 -13.70 37.62 14.67
N ILE A 23 -13.41 37.90 13.39
CA ILE A 23 -14.11 37.26 12.27
C ILE A 23 -13.87 35.72 12.27
N GLY A 24 -12.62 35.27 12.51
CA GLY A 24 -12.30 33.87 12.65
C GLY A 24 -13.06 33.18 13.79
N PHE A 25 -13.19 33.88 14.93
CA PHE A 25 -13.95 33.39 16.09
C PHE A 25 -15.46 33.30 15.81
N ILE A 26 -16.03 34.28 15.14
CA ILE A 26 -17.46 34.31 14.75
C ILE A 26 -17.74 33.19 13.74
N LEU A 27 -16.85 32.94 12.76
CA LEU A 27 -16.99 31.86 11.80
C LEU A 27 -16.89 30.47 12.48
N CYS A 28 -16.01 30.35 13.47
CA CYS A 28 -15.89 29.11 14.25
C CYS A 28 -17.16 28.84 15.11
N LEU A 29 -17.71 29.87 15.73
CA LEU A 29 -18.98 29.76 16.48
C LEU A 29 -20.18 29.44 15.57
N ALA A 30 -20.25 30.03 14.39
CA ALA A 30 -21.28 29.75 13.39
C ALA A 30 -21.16 28.29 12.87
N TYR A 31 -19.95 27.81 12.68
CA TYR A 31 -19.65 26.43 12.30
C TYR A 31 -20.09 25.45 13.40
N LEU A 32 -19.76 25.73 14.66
CA LEU A 32 -20.19 24.93 15.80
C LEU A 32 -21.72 24.95 15.98
N GLN A 33 -22.37 26.09 15.79
CA GLN A 33 -23.83 26.18 15.84
C GLN A 33 -24.51 25.41 14.71
N TYR A 34 -23.94 25.40 13.51
CA TYR A 34 -24.43 24.63 12.38
C TYR A 34 -24.44 23.12 12.68
N PHE A 35 -23.41 22.61 13.36
CA PHE A 35 -23.34 21.18 13.77
C PHE A 35 -24.28 20.83 14.94
N THR A 36 -24.64 21.80 15.79
CA THR A 36 -25.55 21.54 16.91
C THR A 36 -27.03 21.70 16.53
N THR A 37 -27.35 22.32 15.40
CA THR A 37 -28.75 22.53 14.96
C THR A 37 -29.21 21.59 13.87
N VAL A 38 -28.37 20.67 13.36
CA VAL A 38 -28.81 19.59 12.48
C VAL A 38 -29.54 18.56 13.34
N PRO A 39 -30.85 18.36 13.17
CA PRO A 39 -31.60 17.39 13.98
C PRO A 39 -31.03 15.98 13.73
N MET A 40 -30.73 15.26 14.80
CA MET A 40 -30.26 13.86 14.78
C MET A 40 -31.25 12.90 14.09
N GLU A 41 -32.46 13.36 13.80
CA GLU A 41 -33.51 12.56 13.15
C GLU A 41 -33.31 12.31 11.65
N THR A 42 -32.42 13.04 10.97
CA THR A 42 -32.14 12.79 9.54
C THR A 42 -31.15 11.66 9.29
N MET A 43 -30.53 11.09 10.32
CA MET A 43 -29.60 9.95 10.19
C MET A 43 -30.27 8.57 10.39
N THR A 44 -31.55 8.49 10.72
CA THR A 44 -32.21 7.21 11.05
C THR A 44 -32.99 6.55 9.91
N ASN A 45 -33.02 7.14 8.72
CA ASN A 45 -33.63 6.50 7.55
C ASN A 45 -32.58 5.78 6.67
N PHE A 46 -31.64 5.03 7.29
CA PHE A 46 -31.06 3.89 6.61
C PHE A 46 -32.16 2.81 6.53
N GLN A 47 -32.88 2.77 5.41
CA GLN A 47 -33.63 1.57 5.08
C GLN A 47 -32.68 0.40 5.16
N LYS A 48 -32.87 -0.50 6.15
CA LYS A 48 -32.18 -1.79 6.16
C LYS A 48 -32.35 -2.38 4.77
N PRO A 49 -31.26 -2.76 4.09
CA PRO A 49 -31.39 -3.41 2.79
C PRO A 49 -32.35 -4.58 3.00
N VAL A 50 -33.37 -4.66 2.17
CA VAL A 50 -34.33 -5.77 2.20
C VAL A 50 -33.54 -7.01 1.84
N VAL A 51 -33.19 -7.81 2.85
CA VAL A 51 -32.46 -9.06 2.66
C VAL A 51 -33.34 -9.98 1.83
N ASN A 52 -32.98 -10.14 0.59
CA ASN A 52 -33.71 -10.97 -0.34
C ASN A 52 -33.45 -12.43 0.04
N LYS A 53 -34.40 -13.10 0.70
CA LYS A 53 -34.26 -14.49 1.17
C LYS A 53 -33.80 -15.44 0.05
N SER A 54 -34.17 -15.17 -1.20
CA SER A 54 -33.72 -15.98 -2.34
C SER A 54 -32.21 -15.90 -2.59
N ASN A 55 -31.58 -14.75 -2.32
CA ASN A 55 -30.14 -14.58 -2.48
C ASN A 55 -29.33 -15.32 -1.42
N ASN A 56 -29.84 -15.39 -0.18
CA ASN A 56 -29.17 -16.16 0.89
C ASN A 56 -29.13 -17.64 0.58
N THR A 57 -30.22 -18.23 0.09
CA THR A 57 -30.25 -19.65 -0.30
C THR A 57 -29.30 -19.96 -1.47
N LYS A 58 -29.23 -19.11 -2.48
CA LYS A 58 -28.29 -19.26 -3.59
C LYS A 58 -26.85 -19.17 -3.10
N ARG A 59 -26.54 -18.16 -2.28
CA ARG A 59 -25.23 -17.98 -1.67
C ARG A 59 -24.77 -19.22 -0.91
N ASP A 60 -25.63 -19.74 -0.01
CA ASP A 60 -25.29 -20.87 0.83
C ASP A 60 -25.03 -22.13 -0.01
N ASN A 61 -25.78 -22.36 -1.08
CA ASN A 61 -25.56 -23.45 -2.01
C ASN A 61 -24.28 -23.31 -2.83
N TYR A 62 -23.81 -22.08 -3.07
CA TYR A 62 -22.63 -21.81 -3.87
C TYR A 62 -21.30 -21.85 -3.08
N MET A 63 -21.36 -21.85 -1.74
CA MET A 63 -20.16 -21.79 -0.89
C MET A 63 -19.18 -22.94 -1.12
N GLU A 64 -19.63 -24.15 -1.45
CA GLU A 64 -18.73 -25.26 -1.78
C GLU A 64 -17.98 -25.04 -3.10
N THR A 65 -18.63 -24.47 -4.09
CA THR A 65 -17.98 -24.08 -5.35
C THR A 65 -16.92 -23.00 -5.11
N LEU A 66 -17.21 -22.03 -4.23
CA LEU A 66 -16.27 -20.99 -3.87
C LEU A 66 -14.98 -21.54 -3.21
N LYS A 67 -15.11 -22.59 -2.36
CA LYS A 67 -13.95 -23.30 -1.79
C LYS A 67 -13.10 -24.02 -2.84
N ILE A 68 -13.72 -24.53 -3.90
CA ILE A 68 -13.00 -25.12 -5.03
C ILE A 68 -12.22 -24.02 -5.77
N HIS A 69 -12.86 -22.90 -6.07
CA HIS A 69 -12.21 -21.77 -6.73
C HIS A 69 -11.02 -21.22 -5.93
N GLU A 70 -11.12 -21.15 -4.60
CA GLU A 70 -9.99 -20.76 -3.75
C GLU A 70 -8.79 -21.70 -3.89
N LYS A 71 -9.03 -23.02 -3.87
CA LYS A 71 -7.97 -24.04 -4.02
C LYS A 71 -7.28 -23.95 -5.39
N GLU A 72 -8.03 -23.65 -6.43
CA GLU A 72 -7.54 -23.49 -7.79
C GLU A 72 -6.82 -22.15 -8.01
N ARG A 73 -6.86 -21.25 -7.01
CA ARG A 73 -6.19 -19.91 -7.03
C ARG A 73 -6.48 -19.11 -8.29
N HIS A 74 -7.74 -18.94 -8.62
CA HIS A 74 -8.13 -18.17 -9.80
C HIS A 74 -7.79 -16.69 -9.67
N PHE A 75 -6.74 -16.24 -10.35
CA PHE A 75 -6.51 -14.81 -10.55
C PHE A 75 -7.71 -14.19 -11.34
N PRO A 76 -8.15 -12.96 -11.05
CA PRO A 76 -7.62 -12.03 -10.02
C PRO A 76 -8.38 -12.08 -8.69
N PHE A 77 -9.01 -13.18 -8.37
CA PHE A 77 -9.86 -13.32 -7.20
C PHE A 77 -9.07 -13.74 -5.96
N ARG A 78 -9.44 -13.17 -4.80
CA ARG A 78 -8.94 -13.54 -3.47
C ARG A 78 -10.11 -13.80 -2.55
N TYR A 79 -10.00 -14.79 -1.70
CA TYR A 79 -11.08 -15.27 -0.85
C TYR A 79 -10.81 -14.93 0.59
N LEU A 80 -11.83 -14.47 1.31
CA LEU A 80 -11.72 -14.06 2.70
C LEU A 80 -12.28 -15.14 3.63
N ARG A 81 -11.67 -15.26 4.80
CA ARG A 81 -12.10 -16.17 5.87
C ARG A 81 -12.29 -15.42 7.17
N ASP A 82 -13.10 -15.98 8.07
CA ASP A 82 -13.20 -15.52 9.45
C ASP A 82 -12.03 -16.04 10.32
N GLU A 83 -12.01 -15.67 11.58
CA GLU A 83 -11.02 -16.10 12.58
C GLU A 83 -11.07 -17.62 12.89
N LYS A 84 -12.14 -18.31 12.47
CA LYS A 84 -12.32 -19.76 12.60
C LYS A 84 -12.02 -20.53 11.32
N ASP A 85 -11.41 -19.85 10.36
CA ASP A 85 -11.08 -20.39 9.03
C ASP A 85 -12.31 -20.74 8.17
N ASN A 86 -13.50 -20.23 8.49
CA ASN A 86 -14.66 -20.39 7.63
C ASN A 86 -14.61 -19.39 6.48
N MET A 87 -14.84 -19.85 5.27
CA MET A 87 -14.91 -19.01 4.08
C MET A 87 -16.09 -18.05 4.17
N LEU A 88 -15.84 -16.78 3.91
CA LEU A 88 -16.85 -15.73 3.83
C LEU A 88 -17.39 -15.61 2.39
N PRO A 89 -18.66 -15.30 2.20
CA PRO A 89 -19.25 -15.04 0.88
C PRO A 89 -18.85 -13.64 0.35
N ILE A 90 -17.57 -13.33 0.44
CA ILE A 90 -16.98 -12.06 0.00
C ILE A 90 -15.68 -12.37 -0.74
N VAL A 91 -15.57 -11.86 -1.97
CA VAL A 91 -14.41 -12.08 -2.84
C VAL A 91 -13.75 -10.74 -3.15
N LEU A 92 -12.43 -10.67 -3.00
CA LEU A 92 -11.65 -9.54 -3.43
C LEU A 92 -11.29 -9.68 -4.92
N VAL A 93 -11.45 -8.59 -5.67
CA VAL A 93 -10.95 -8.44 -7.04
C VAL A 93 -9.65 -7.65 -6.96
N SER A 94 -8.52 -8.33 -7.23
CA SER A 94 -7.17 -7.79 -6.97
C SER A 94 -6.40 -7.38 -8.22
N GLY A 95 -7.02 -7.45 -9.39
CA GLY A 95 -6.38 -7.08 -10.65
C GLY A 95 -7.36 -7.03 -11.81
N PRO A 96 -6.90 -6.61 -12.98
CA PRO A 96 -7.73 -6.58 -14.18
C PRO A 96 -8.07 -8.00 -14.66
N PHE A 97 -9.26 -8.17 -15.20
CA PHE A 97 -9.65 -9.38 -15.93
C PHE A 97 -8.83 -9.47 -17.22
N ARG A 98 -8.23 -10.62 -17.45
CA ARG A 98 -7.38 -10.89 -18.62
C ARG A 98 -8.18 -11.39 -19.81
N ASP A 99 -9.36 -11.97 -19.53
CA ASP A 99 -10.23 -12.57 -20.53
C ASP A 99 -11.70 -12.56 -20.09
N LYS A 100 -12.56 -13.03 -21.00
CA LYS A 100 -14.01 -13.13 -20.76
C LYS A 100 -14.40 -14.24 -19.77
N ILE A 101 -13.51 -15.18 -19.47
CA ILE A 101 -13.76 -16.24 -18.48
C ILE A 101 -13.73 -15.64 -17.07
N GLU A 102 -12.77 -14.77 -16.80
CA GLU A 102 -12.66 -14.08 -15.51
C GLU A 102 -13.85 -13.11 -15.31
N GLU A 103 -14.28 -12.41 -16.37
CA GLU A 103 -15.47 -11.57 -16.32
C GLU A 103 -16.74 -12.38 -16.07
N ALA A 104 -16.91 -13.53 -16.75
CA ALA A 104 -18.04 -14.43 -16.54
C ALA A 104 -18.04 -15.00 -15.10
N ARG A 105 -16.90 -15.32 -14.55
CA ARG A 105 -16.76 -15.76 -13.14
C ARG A 105 -17.16 -14.66 -12.16
N TYR A 106 -16.76 -13.43 -12.41
CA TYR A 106 -17.25 -12.30 -11.62
C TYR A 106 -18.78 -12.22 -11.61
N GLN A 107 -19.39 -12.35 -12.80
CA GLN A 107 -20.85 -12.32 -12.91
C GLN A 107 -21.49 -13.51 -12.18
N GLU A 108 -20.91 -14.70 -12.27
CA GLU A 108 -21.35 -15.90 -11.55
C GLU A 108 -21.35 -15.67 -10.02
N TYR A 109 -20.33 -15.00 -9.46
CA TYR A 109 -20.33 -14.63 -8.05
C TYR A 109 -21.51 -13.72 -7.69
N ILE A 110 -21.76 -12.68 -8.47
CA ILE A 110 -22.86 -11.76 -8.24
C ILE A 110 -24.21 -12.50 -8.31
N ASP A 111 -24.42 -13.35 -9.31
CA ASP A 111 -25.65 -14.10 -9.52
C ASP A 111 -25.94 -15.10 -8.38
N ASN A 112 -24.92 -15.55 -7.70
CA ASN A 112 -24.98 -16.43 -6.53
C ASN A 112 -24.96 -15.70 -5.18
N GLY A 113 -25.04 -14.36 -5.17
CA GLY A 113 -25.13 -13.56 -3.96
C GLY A 113 -23.80 -13.40 -3.20
N ILE A 114 -22.67 -13.70 -3.86
CA ILE A 114 -21.34 -13.42 -3.33
C ILE A 114 -21.04 -11.92 -3.49
N GLN A 115 -20.55 -11.31 -2.44
CA GLN A 115 -20.19 -9.90 -2.45
C GLN A 115 -18.80 -9.70 -3.05
N THR A 116 -18.59 -8.60 -3.76
CA THR A 116 -17.30 -8.27 -4.34
C THR A 116 -16.75 -6.97 -3.79
N VAL A 117 -15.45 -6.96 -3.51
CA VAL A 117 -14.70 -5.83 -2.99
C VAL A 117 -13.44 -5.68 -3.83
N GLY A 118 -13.10 -4.48 -4.26
CA GLY A 118 -11.87 -4.24 -4.99
C GLY A 118 -10.67 -4.04 -4.05
N ILE A 119 -9.49 -4.46 -4.50
CA ILE A 119 -8.23 -4.14 -3.83
C ILE A 119 -7.19 -3.70 -4.84
N THR A 120 -6.55 -2.55 -4.61
CA THR A 120 -5.53 -2.02 -5.52
C THR A 120 -4.21 -2.74 -5.30
N ALA A 121 -3.93 -3.75 -6.13
CA ALA A 121 -2.69 -4.52 -6.09
C ALA A 121 -1.76 -4.24 -7.29
N TYR A 122 -2.25 -3.55 -8.31
CA TYR A 122 -1.52 -3.17 -9.52
C TYR A 122 -1.63 -1.66 -9.77
N LYS A 123 -0.57 -1.05 -10.31
CA LYS A 123 -0.53 0.39 -10.61
C LYS A 123 -1.61 0.86 -11.58
N SER A 124 -2.10 -0.05 -12.42
CA SER A 124 -3.08 0.19 -13.47
C SER A 124 -4.49 -0.29 -13.12
N PHE A 125 -4.74 -0.69 -11.87
CA PHE A 125 -6.03 -1.19 -11.41
C PHE A 125 -6.58 -0.31 -10.28
N PRO A 126 -7.87 0.08 -10.34
CA PRO A 126 -8.95 -0.34 -11.24
C PRO A 126 -9.01 0.41 -12.58
N ARG A 127 -8.23 1.46 -12.74
CA ARG A 127 -8.20 2.26 -13.96
C ARG A 127 -6.89 2.04 -14.69
N ARG A 128 -6.96 1.72 -15.99
CA ARG A 128 -5.78 1.65 -16.82
C ARG A 128 -5.10 3.03 -16.92
N ILE A 129 -3.79 3.02 -16.70
CA ILE A 129 -2.92 4.17 -16.95
C ILE A 129 -2.24 3.91 -18.30
N THR A 130 -2.22 4.90 -19.17
CA THR A 130 -1.80 4.79 -20.59
C THR A 130 -0.37 4.28 -20.82
N ASP A 131 0.50 4.37 -19.80
CA ASP A 131 1.89 3.93 -19.82
C ASP A 131 2.11 2.54 -19.18
N SER A 132 1.05 1.86 -18.74
CA SER A 132 1.16 0.54 -18.15
C SER A 132 1.38 -0.52 -19.23
N THR A 133 2.58 -1.04 -19.33
CA THR A 133 2.92 -2.18 -20.18
C THR A 133 2.65 -3.49 -19.43
N GLY A 134 1.92 -4.42 -20.06
CA GLY A 134 1.89 -5.81 -19.62
C GLY A 134 0.90 -6.20 -18.53
N ASP A 135 -0.04 -5.35 -18.14
CA ASP A 135 -0.99 -5.66 -17.08
C ASP A 135 -2.26 -6.42 -17.54
N GLY A 136 -2.29 -6.92 -18.77
CA GLY A 136 -3.34 -7.85 -19.24
C GLY A 136 -4.73 -7.26 -19.44
N TYR A 137 -4.87 -5.95 -19.57
CA TYR A 137 -6.16 -5.33 -19.83
C TYR A 137 -6.72 -5.67 -21.21
N ASP A 138 -8.01 -6.02 -21.27
CA ASP A 138 -8.80 -5.91 -22.51
C ASP A 138 -8.95 -4.42 -22.85
N THR A 139 -8.28 -4.00 -23.92
CA THR A 139 -8.26 -2.59 -24.34
C THR A 139 -9.47 -2.22 -25.19
N GLU A 140 -10.12 -3.19 -25.80
CA GLU A 140 -11.25 -2.99 -26.71
C GLU A 140 -12.56 -2.87 -25.92
N ASN A 141 -12.72 -3.67 -24.86
CA ASN A 141 -13.90 -3.65 -24.00
C ASN A 141 -13.50 -3.68 -22.52
N PRO A 142 -13.06 -2.56 -21.95
CA PRO A 142 -12.63 -2.52 -20.57
C PRO A 142 -13.82 -2.75 -19.62
N PHE A 143 -13.65 -3.68 -18.68
CA PHE A 143 -14.64 -3.90 -17.64
C PHE A 143 -14.73 -2.67 -16.71
N ASP A 144 -15.93 -2.24 -16.41
CA ASP A 144 -16.19 -1.08 -15.54
C ASP A 144 -16.12 -1.47 -14.05
N TYR A 145 -14.90 -1.61 -13.52
CA TYR A 145 -14.68 -1.96 -12.11
C TYR A 145 -15.26 -0.92 -11.16
N LEU A 146 -15.05 0.36 -11.43
CA LEU A 146 -15.49 1.46 -10.56
C LEU A 146 -17.02 1.62 -10.58
N GLY A 147 -17.68 1.38 -11.69
CA GLY A 147 -19.15 1.38 -11.76
C GLY A 147 -19.77 0.19 -11.02
N LYS A 148 -19.13 -0.98 -11.08
CA LYS A 148 -19.69 -2.24 -10.57
C LYS A 148 -19.30 -2.53 -9.12
N ILE A 149 -18.09 -2.18 -8.67
CA ILE A 149 -17.60 -2.44 -7.31
C ILE A 149 -17.64 -1.15 -6.50
N LYS A 150 -18.31 -1.15 -5.36
CA LYS A 150 -18.49 0.04 -4.52
C LYS A 150 -17.54 0.10 -3.33
N ASN A 151 -17.08 -1.04 -2.85
CA ASN A 151 -16.21 -1.14 -1.67
C ASN A 151 -14.79 -1.44 -2.09
N TRP A 152 -13.82 -0.64 -1.62
CA TRP A 152 -12.44 -0.71 -2.10
C TRP A 152 -11.43 -0.63 -0.98
N LEU A 153 -10.44 -1.51 -1.03
CA LEU A 153 -9.20 -1.45 -0.27
C LEU A 153 -8.16 -0.72 -1.14
N VAL A 154 -7.76 0.48 -0.75
CA VAL A 154 -6.92 1.34 -1.58
C VAL A 154 -5.77 1.89 -0.77
N CYS A 155 -4.54 1.70 -1.25
CA CYS A 155 -3.35 2.28 -0.65
C CYS A 155 -2.71 3.39 -1.50
N PHE A 156 -3.34 3.78 -2.60
CA PHE A 156 -2.85 4.85 -3.47
C PHE A 156 -3.01 6.22 -2.82
N LYS A 157 -2.03 7.10 -3.04
CA LYS A 157 -2.05 8.47 -2.52
C LYS A 157 -3.03 9.38 -3.25
N ASP A 158 -3.14 9.20 -4.57
CA ASP A 158 -3.97 10.03 -5.45
C ASP A 158 -5.18 9.23 -5.90
N LEU A 159 -6.26 9.30 -5.10
CA LEU A 159 -7.49 8.56 -5.36
C LEU A 159 -8.20 9.06 -6.62
N GLU A 160 -8.20 10.37 -6.86
CA GLU A 160 -8.87 10.99 -8.00
C GLU A 160 -8.22 10.58 -9.32
N TYR A 161 -6.89 10.56 -9.37
CA TYR A 161 -6.13 10.09 -10.52
C TYR A 161 -6.52 8.66 -10.93
N TYR A 162 -6.81 7.80 -9.95
CA TYR A 162 -7.27 6.42 -10.19
C TYR A 162 -8.78 6.31 -10.42
N GLY A 163 -9.51 7.42 -10.46
CA GLY A 163 -10.95 7.48 -10.77
C GLY A 163 -11.87 7.26 -9.58
N PHE A 164 -11.33 7.18 -8.36
CA PHE A 164 -12.16 7.09 -7.16
C PHE A 164 -12.83 8.43 -6.85
N ASN A 165 -14.05 8.37 -6.34
CA ASN A 165 -14.84 9.53 -5.96
C ASN A 165 -15.75 9.22 -4.78
N SER A 166 -16.60 10.15 -4.37
CA SER A 166 -17.50 10.03 -3.21
C SER A 166 -18.56 8.92 -3.31
N SER A 167 -18.72 8.28 -4.47
CA SER A 167 -19.64 7.13 -4.61
C SER A 167 -19.02 5.81 -4.17
N HIS A 168 -17.73 5.80 -3.86
CA HIS A 168 -17.00 4.60 -3.43
C HIS A 168 -16.74 4.64 -1.92
N ASN A 169 -16.96 3.50 -1.28
CA ASN A 169 -16.52 3.29 0.11
C ASN A 169 -15.06 2.81 0.09
N ILE A 170 -14.16 3.60 0.64
CA ILE A 170 -12.72 3.36 0.55
C ILE A 170 -12.13 3.24 1.94
N ILE A 171 -11.21 2.29 2.10
CA ILE A 171 -10.35 2.17 3.27
C ILE A 171 -8.89 2.04 2.84
N ASP A 172 -7.99 2.72 3.55
CA ASP A 172 -6.54 2.56 3.35
C ASP A 172 -6.09 1.22 3.95
N ILE A 173 -6.12 0.19 3.10
CA ILE A 173 -5.60 -1.15 3.36
C ILE A 173 -4.88 -1.64 2.09
N SER A 174 -3.70 -2.22 2.27
CA SER A 174 -2.91 -2.90 1.26
C SER A 174 -2.76 -4.38 1.61
N GLU A 175 -2.50 -5.23 0.63
CA GLU A 175 -2.08 -6.62 0.88
C GLU A 175 -0.88 -6.70 1.83
N SER A 176 0.04 -5.73 1.75
CA SER A 176 1.23 -5.67 2.61
C SER A 176 0.95 -5.38 4.08
N ASP A 177 -0.27 -4.98 4.45
CA ASP A 177 -0.62 -4.67 5.84
C ASP A 177 -0.80 -5.92 6.73
N PHE A 178 -0.93 -7.10 6.11
CA PHE A 178 -1.27 -8.36 6.80
C PHE A 178 -0.05 -9.24 7.13
N TYR A 179 1.10 -8.64 7.43
CA TYR A 179 2.28 -9.38 7.86
C TYR A 179 2.37 -9.42 9.38
N ASP A 180 2.53 -10.63 9.93
CA ASP A 180 2.78 -10.81 11.35
C ASP A 180 4.28 -10.69 11.69
N ILE A 181 4.53 -10.34 12.92
CA ILE A 181 5.86 -10.36 13.48
C ILE A 181 6.32 -11.81 13.63
N GLU A 182 7.41 -12.15 12.99
CA GLU A 182 8.09 -13.42 13.24
C GLU A 182 8.86 -13.36 14.56
N GLU A 183 8.80 -14.42 15.37
CA GLU A 183 9.66 -14.54 16.55
C GLU A 183 11.10 -14.72 16.07
N ASP A 184 11.99 -13.86 16.55
CA ASP A 184 13.41 -13.97 16.25
C ASP A 184 14.02 -15.11 17.05
N THR A 185 14.24 -16.23 16.41
CA THR A 185 14.87 -17.39 17.02
C THR A 185 16.40 -17.33 17.02
N LYS A 186 16.99 -16.45 16.19
CA LYS A 186 18.46 -16.31 16.08
C LYS A 186 18.87 -14.88 15.77
N SER A 187 19.94 -14.42 16.44
CA SER A 187 20.67 -13.23 16.02
C SER A 187 21.37 -13.52 14.68
N THR A 188 21.11 -12.69 13.68
CA THR A 188 21.73 -12.82 12.37
C THR A 188 22.82 -11.78 12.20
N GLU A 189 24.02 -12.22 11.81
CA GLU A 189 25.13 -11.32 11.49
C GLU A 189 24.76 -10.43 10.29
N LYS A 190 25.00 -9.14 10.39
CA LYS A 190 24.75 -8.17 9.33
C LYS A 190 25.92 -8.17 8.34
N LYS A 191 25.71 -8.74 7.17
CA LYS A 191 26.73 -8.87 6.11
C LYS A 191 26.70 -7.73 5.10
N TYR A 192 25.51 -7.10 4.95
CA TYR A 192 25.28 -6.04 3.97
C TYR A 192 24.77 -4.79 4.67
N ASP A 193 25.21 -3.63 4.22
CA ASP A 193 24.66 -2.36 4.69
C ASP A 193 23.29 -2.07 4.08
N MET A 194 23.07 -2.57 2.84
CA MET A 194 21.84 -2.32 2.11
C MET A 194 21.49 -3.50 1.19
N ILE A 195 20.21 -3.82 1.08
CA ILE A 195 19.67 -4.75 0.08
C ILE A 195 18.78 -3.99 -0.89
N TYR A 196 18.93 -4.28 -2.19
CA TYR A 196 18.08 -3.81 -3.28
C TYR A 196 17.53 -5.00 -4.06
N VAL A 197 16.23 -4.95 -4.40
CA VAL A 197 15.55 -6.04 -5.10
C VAL A 197 14.95 -5.53 -6.40
N CYS A 198 15.45 -6.06 -7.50
CA CYS A 198 14.92 -5.79 -8.84
C CYS A 198 15.18 -7.01 -9.72
N PHE A 199 14.16 -7.83 -9.94
CA PHE A 199 14.29 -9.04 -10.73
C PHE A 199 14.70 -8.72 -12.17
N LYS A 200 15.39 -9.66 -12.80
CA LYS A 200 15.74 -9.58 -14.23
C LYS A 200 14.47 -9.62 -15.09
N ASP A 201 14.53 -8.97 -16.22
CA ASP A 201 13.52 -9.04 -17.26
C ASP A 201 13.92 -9.98 -18.40
N ASP A 202 15.23 -10.32 -18.47
CA ASP A 202 15.83 -11.17 -19.47
C ASP A 202 17.02 -11.94 -18.86
N ASP A 203 17.28 -13.15 -19.35
CA ASP A 203 18.36 -14.01 -18.82
C ASP A 203 19.76 -13.64 -19.36
N GLN A 204 19.86 -12.92 -20.48
CA GLN A 204 21.11 -12.64 -21.17
C GLN A 204 21.47 -11.15 -21.17
N SER A 205 20.50 -10.28 -20.98
CA SER A 205 20.65 -8.83 -21.06
C SER A 205 20.17 -8.11 -19.81
N CYS A 206 20.40 -6.80 -19.76
CA CYS A 206 19.92 -5.93 -18.70
C CYS A 206 19.07 -4.80 -19.30
N PRO A 207 17.85 -5.09 -19.76
CA PRO A 207 16.98 -4.08 -20.36
C PRO A 207 16.58 -3.03 -19.31
N MET A 208 16.59 -1.76 -19.72
CA MET A 208 16.20 -0.62 -18.89
C MET A 208 14.70 -0.33 -18.97
N ASP A 209 14.04 -0.84 -19.99
CA ASP A 209 12.62 -0.66 -20.33
C ASP A 209 11.76 -1.91 -20.05
N GLY A 210 12.38 -2.96 -19.49
CA GLY A 210 11.66 -4.16 -19.05
C GLY A 210 10.69 -3.87 -17.91
N TRP A 211 9.70 -4.72 -17.75
CA TRP A 211 8.64 -4.56 -16.75
C TRP A 211 9.18 -4.38 -15.32
N ASN A 212 10.14 -5.23 -14.91
CA ASN A 212 10.77 -5.11 -13.59
C ASN A 212 11.63 -3.84 -13.49
N ALA A 213 12.39 -3.52 -14.53
CA ALA A 213 13.23 -2.33 -14.56
C ALA A 213 12.41 -1.05 -14.36
N VAL A 214 11.30 -0.92 -15.08
CA VAL A 214 10.41 0.25 -15.01
C VAL A 214 9.70 0.31 -13.66
N ASN A 215 9.06 -0.78 -13.22
CA ASN A 215 8.29 -0.78 -11.98
C ASN A 215 9.16 -0.60 -10.73
N ARG A 216 10.36 -1.17 -10.73
CA ARG A 216 11.33 -1.06 -9.63
C ARG A 216 12.24 0.17 -9.78
N ASN A 217 12.00 1.00 -10.81
CA ASN A 217 12.76 2.21 -11.09
C ASN A 217 14.27 1.96 -11.09
N TYR A 218 14.67 0.96 -11.87
CA TYR A 218 16.09 0.54 -11.94
C TYR A 218 16.99 1.68 -12.44
N LYS A 219 16.47 2.57 -13.27
CA LYS A 219 17.20 3.77 -13.72
C LYS A 219 17.64 4.62 -12.53
N LEU A 220 16.72 4.98 -11.65
CA LEU A 220 17.05 5.73 -10.43
C LEU A 220 17.98 4.94 -9.50
N ALA A 221 17.82 3.61 -9.43
CA ALA A 221 18.73 2.79 -8.62
C ALA A 221 20.17 2.93 -9.10
N ILE A 222 20.43 2.88 -10.42
CA ILE A 222 21.77 3.06 -11.01
C ILE A 222 22.33 4.46 -10.72
N GLU A 223 21.50 5.49 -10.75
CA GLU A 223 21.89 6.88 -10.45
C GLU A 223 22.25 7.04 -8.95
N CYS A 224 21.59 6.29 -8.06
CA CYS A 224 21.83 6.32 -6.61
C CYS A 224 22.99 5.42 -6.15
N LEU A 225 23.26 4.29 -6.81
CA LEU A 225 24.31 3.34 -6.40
C LEU A 225 25.70 3.96 -6.24
N PRO A 226 26.19 4.86 -7.12
CA PRO A 226 27.48 5.55 -6.92
C PRO A 226 27.53 6.34 -5.61
N ILE A 227 26.42 6.95 -5.20
CA ILE A 227 26.33 7.70 -3.94
C ILE A 227 26.38 6.71 -2.77
N ILE A 228 25.57 5.66 -2.79
CA ILE A 228 25.49 4.64 -1.75
C ILE A 228 26.85 3.94 -1.56
N ILE A 229 27.47 3.52 -2.65
CA ILE A 229 28.68 2.69 -2.62
C ILE A 229 29.95 3.55 -2.51
N ASN A 230 30.15 4.50 -3.44
CA ASN A 230 31.43 5.22 -3.51
C ASN A 230 31.53 6.35 -2.50
N LYS A 231 30.43 7.12 -2.27
CA LYS A 231 30.44 8.22 -1.33
C LYS A 231 30.35 7.75 0.12
N PHE A 232 29.44 6.79 0.42
CA PHE A 232 29.20 6.30 1.78
C PHE A 232 29.97 5.01 2.11
N GLY A 233 30.60 4.36 1.15
CA GLY A 233 31.39 3.14 1.36
C GLY A 233 30.56 1.90 1.70
N LEU A 234 29.24 1.91 1.46
CA LEU A 234 28.33 0.85 1.89
C LEU A 234 28.46 -0.39 0.98
N LYS A 235 28.36 -1.56 1.60
CA LYS A 235 28.23 -2.84 0.90
C LYS A 235 26.77 -3.13 0.56
N VAL A 236 26.49 -3.35 -0.73
CA VAL A 236 25.14 -3.55 -1.26
C VAL A 236 24.95 -4.97 -1.76
N LEU A 237 23.85 -5.62 -1.34
CA LEU A 237 23.34 -6.84 -1.95
C LEU A 237 22.26 -6.48 -2.97
N VAL A 238 22.36 -6.97 -4.20
CA VAL A 238 21.35 -6.82 -5.25
C VAL A 238 20.77 -8.19 -5.59
N ILE A 239 19.46 -8.31 -5.52
CA ILE A 239 18.75 -9.52 -5.93
C ILE A 239 18.12 -9.31 -7.31
N GLY A 240 18.59 -10.06 -8.30
CA GLY A 240 17.96 -10.23 -9.60
C GLY A 240 18.62 -9.56 -10.80
N ARG A 241 19.51 -8.55 -10.65
CA ARG A 241 20.12 -7.83 -11.78
C ARG A 241 21.48 -8.40 -12.18
N LEU A 242 21.53 -9.69 -12.56
CA LEU A 242 22.78 -10.41 -12.84
C LEU A 242 23.58 -9.82 -14.00
N ASN A 243 23.05 -9.68 -15.17
CA ASN A 243 23.80 -9.34 -16.39
C ASN A 243 23.95 -7.82 -16.62
N CYS A 244 23.95 -7.04 -15.53
CA CYS A 244 24.02 -5.58 -15.60
C CYS A 244 25.43 -5.00 -15.43
N GLY A 245 26.43 -5.84 -15.22
CA GLY A 245 27.84 -5.42 -15.11
C GLY A 245 28.18 -4.63 -13.85
N LEU A 246 27.33 -4.64 -12.84
CA LEU A 246 27.52 -3.86 -11.62
C LEU A 246 28.76 -4.34 -10.82
N GLU A 247 29.07 -5.66 -10.82
CA GLU A 247 30.26 -6.19 -10.15
C GLU A 247 31.56 -5.61 -10.76
N LYS A 248 31.57 -5.36 -12.08
CA LYS A 248 32.73 -4.73 -12.76
C LYS A 248 32.92 -3.28 -12.33
N LEU A 249 31.81 -2.60 -11.91
CA LEU A 249 31.83 -1.20 -11.50
C LEU A 249 32.22 -1.04 -10.03
N TYR A 250 31.77 -1.94 -9.17
CA TYR A 250 31.82 -1.75 -7.70
C TYR A 250 32.63 -2.81 -6.96
N GLY A 251 33.09 -3.87 -7.65
CA GLY A 251 33.95 -4.93 -7.07
C GLY A 251 33.32 -5.58 -5.83
N ASP A 252 34.09 -5.68 -4.77
CA ASP A 252 33.70 -6.31 -3.49
C ASP A 252 32.63 -5.52 -2.70
N LYS A 253 32.32 -4.31 -3.12
CA LYS A 253 31.27 -3.47 -2.50
C LYS A 253 29.87 -3.83 -2.94
N ILE A 254 29.72 -4.67 -3.96
CA ILE A 254 28.42 -5.14 -4.43
C ILE A 254 28.45 -6.67 -4.56
N GLU A 255 27.38 -7.30 -4.13
CA GLU A 255 27.14 -8.73 -4.36
C GLU A 255 25.80 -8.87 -5.09
N ILE A 256 25.76 -9.68 -6.15
CA ILE A 256 24.56 -9.88 -6.95
C ILE A 256 24.16 -11.34 -6.90
N MET A 257 22.89 -11.57 -6.57
CA MET A 257 22.30 -12.90 -6.55
C MET A 257 21.12 -12.96 -7.52
N ASP A 258 20.87 -14.14 -8.08
CA ASP A 258 19.65 -14.40 -8.85
C ASP A 258 18.42 -14.47 -7.94
N PHE A 259 17.27 -14.78 -8.53
CA PHE A 259 16.06 -15.08 -7.78
C PHE A 259 16.34 -16.14 -6.70
N LEU A 260 15.91 -15.82 -5.48
CA LEU A 260 16.06 -16.72 -4.33
C LEU A 260 14.72 -17.31 -3.93
N PRO A 261 14.69 -18.57 -3.47
CA PRO A 261 13.53 -19.11 -2.78
C PRO A 261 13.12 -18.23 -1.61
N TYR A 262 11.83 -18.19 -1.27
CA TYR A 262 11.29 -17.26 -0.26
C TYR A 262 12.07 -17.27 1.05
N PHE A 263 12.37 -18.44 1.63
CA PHE A 263 13.08 -18.52 2.90
C PHE A 263 14.52 -17.97 2.83
N GLU A 264 15.23 -18.25 1.75
CA GLU A 264 16.58 -17.73 1.54
C GLU A 264 16.56 -16.21 1.36
N PHE A 265 15.58 -15.70 0.63
CA PHE A 265 15.36 -14.28 0.48
C PHE A 265 15.08 -13.60 1.82
N GLN A 266 14.27 -14.20 2.68
CA GLN A 266 13.98 -13.68 4.02
C GLN A 266 15.26 -13.61 4.89
N GLU A 267 16.17 -14.59 4.78
CA GLU A 267 17.47 -14.54 5.45
C GLU A 267 18.35 -13.41 4.90
N LYS A 268 18.35 -13.15 3.60
CA LYS A 268 19.11 -12.03 3.01
C LYS A 268 18.59 -10.67 3.50
N ILE A 269 17.30 -10.52 3.72
CA ILE A 269 16.76 -9.33 4.38
C ILE A 269 17.33 -9.23 5.82
N ARG A 270 17.33 -10.32 6.61
CA ARG A 270 17.90 -10.31 7.96
C ARG A 270 19.41 -10.00 7.99
N GLU A 271 20.15 -10.47 7.00
CA GLU A 271 21.60 -10.20 6.85
C GLU A 271 21.90 -8.75 6.45
N SER A 272 20.88 -7.94 6.11
CA SER A 272 21.00 -6.56 5.66
C SER A 272 20.66 -5.56 6.78
N ARG A 273 21.31 -4.39 6.80
CA ARG A 273 21.06 -3.32 7.78
C ARG A 273 19.95 -2.37 7.35
N SER A 274 19.67 -2.28 6.07
CA SER A 274 18.60 -1.45 5.49
C SER A 274 18.14 -1.98 4.15
N LEU A 275 16.90 -1.64 3.77
CA LEU A 275 16.31 -1.95 2.46
C LEU A 275 16.24 -0.67 1.62
N PHE A 276 16.69 -0.75 0.36
CA PHE A 276 16.59 0.33 -0.62
C PHE A 276 15.45 0.09 -1.60
N ILE A 277 14.49 1.01 -1.66
CA ILE A 277 13.28 0.94 -2.49
C ILE A 277 13.17 2.19 -3.37
N PRO A 278 13.80 2.21 -4.55
CA PRO A 278 13.65 3.30 -5.52
C PRO A 278 12.33 3.23 -6.30
N ASN A 279 11.52 2.19 -6.08
CA ASN A 279 10.29 1.87 -6.80
C ASN A 279 9.34 3.07 -6.90
N ILE A 280 8.66 3.22 -8.04
CA ILE A 280 7.58 4.19 -8.25
C ILE A 280 6.23 3.51 -8.47
N TYR A 281 6.19 2.40 -9.18
CA TYR A 281 4.96 1.72 -9.58
C TYR A 281 4.65 0.47 -8.75
N ASP A 282 5.03 0.46 -7.49
CA ASP A 282 4.70 -0.63 -6.58
C ASP A 282 3.40 -0.32 -5.81
N ALA A 283 2.34 -1.03 -6.13
CA ALA A 283 1.02 -0.84 -5.54
C ALA A 283 0.82 -1.60 -4.22
N SER A 284 1.72 -2.56 -3.90
CA SER A 284 1.71 -3.29 -2.64
C SER A 284 3.13 -3.78 -2.32
N PRO A 285 3.99 -2.91 -1.75
CA PRO A 285 5.40 -3.20 -1.56
C PRO A 285 5.63 -4.20 -0.41
N ARG A 286 5.37 -5.49 -0.66
CA ARG A 286 5.49 -6.57 0.33
C ARG A 286 6.89 -6.65 0.94
N THR A 287 7.93 -6.46 0.13
CA THR A 287 9.32 -6.46 0.61
C THR A 287 9.58 -5.41 1.69
N VAL A 288 8.83 -4.30 1.69
CA VAL A 288 8.89 -3.29 2.76
C VAL A 288 8.34 -3.85 4.07
N ALA A 289 7.17 -4.47 4.05
CA ALA A 289 6.62 -5.13 5.23
C ALA A 289 7.57 -6.22 5.76
N GLU A 290 8.08 -7.06 4.87
CA GLU A 290 9.05 -8.13 5.17
C GLU A 290 10.34 -7.59 5.82
N ALA A 291 10.83 -6.42 5.42
CA ALA A 291 11.98 -5.77 6.04
C ALA A 291 11.64 -5.22 7.43
N LEU A 292 10.53 -4.50 7.55
CA LEU A 292 10.14 -3.85 8.81
C LEU A 292 9.85 -4.86 9.93
N ILE A 293 9.20 -6.00 9.63
CA ILE A 293 8.97 -7.07 10.62
C ILE A 293 10.27 -7.77 11.08
N LYS A 294 11.35 -7.60 10.34
CA LYS A 294 12.71 -8.12 10.66
C LYS A 294 13.64 -7.04 11.22
N ASP A 295 13.08 -5.94 11.64
CA ASP A 295 13.83 -4.81 12.21
C ASP A 295 14.84 -4.18 11.22
N VAL A 296 14.52 -4.22 9.92
CA VAL A 296 15.33 -3.65 8.85
C VAL A 296 14.68 -2.36 8.35
N PRO A 297 15.24 -1.20 8.65
CA PRO A 297 14.70 0.09 8.21
C PRO A 297 14.84 0.29 6.71
N VAL A 298 14.01 1.19 6.17
CA VAL A 298 13.82 1.36 4.73
C VAL A 298 14.26 2.74 4.27
N LEU A 299 15.00 2.80 3.14
CA LEU A 299 15.21 4.01 2.35
C LEU A 299 14.32 3.92 1.11
N MET A 300 13.23 4.70 1.07
CA MET A 300 12.18 4.54 0.06
C MET A 300 11.99 5.79 -0.77
N ASN A 301 11.71 5.60 -2.06
CA ASN A 301 11.29 6.69 -2.93
C ASN A 301 9.94 7.27 -2.49
N ARG A 302 9.91 8.57 -2.28
CA ARG A 302 8.70 9.32 -1.91
C ARG A 302 7.59 9.23 -2.96
N SER A 303 7.96 9.09 -4.23
CA SER A 303 7.03 9.05 -5.37
C SER A 303 6.38 7.69 -5.60
N ILE A 304 6.66 6.69 -4.76
CA ILE A 304 5.99 5.38 -4.84
C ILE A 304 4.47 5.52 -4.71
N VAL A 305 3.71 4.79 -5.52
CA VAL A 305 2.23 4.89 -5.55
C VAL A 305 1.59 4.39 -4.26
N CYS A 306 2.18 3.39 -3.61
CA CYS A 306 1.73 2.87 -2.33
C CYS A 306 2.92 2.58 -1.38
N GLY A 307 2.66 2.48 -0.09
CA GLY A 307 3.64 2.04 0.92
C GLY A 307 4.40 3.15 1.61
N SER A 308 4.30 4.41 1.17
CA SER A 308 4.92 5.53 1.91
C SER A 308 4.38 5.68 3.33
N LYS A 309 3.19 5.16 3.62
CA LYS A 309 2.60 5.09 4.97
C LYS A 309 3.44 4.27 5.96
N TYR A 310 4.27 3.36 5.47
CA TYR A 310 5.15 2.54 6.30
C TYR A 310 6.44 3.24 6.70
N VAL A 311 6.78 4.39 6.08
CA VAL A 311 8.06 5.07 6.31
C VAL A 311 7.87 6.34 7.12
N ASN A 312 8.49 6.36 8.30
CA ASN A 312 8.52 7.47 9.22
C ASN A 312 9.85 7.46 10.00
N TYR A 313 9.97 8.32 11.04
CA TYR A 313 11.20 8.41 11.84
C TYR A 313 11.62 7.09 12.47
N GLU A 314 10.67 6.21 12.86
CA GLU A 314 10.93 4.93 13.53
C GLU A 314 11.21 3.77 12.56
N THR A 315 10.95 3.97 11.25
CA THR A 315 10.99 2.87 10.28
C THR A 315 11.94 3.12 9.10
N GLY A 316 12.32 4.37 8.83
CA GLY A 316 13.18 4.65 7.71
C GLY A 316 13.21 6.12 7.29
N GLU A 317 13.65 6.37 6.06
CA GLU A 317 13.70 7.68 5.44
C GLU A 317 13.12 7.65 4.03
N LEU A 318 12.57 8.78 3.61
CA LEU A 318 12.09 8.99 2.23
C LEU A 318 13.08 9.85 1.46
N PHE A 319 13.36 9.48 0.21
CA PHE A 319 14.11 10.29 -0.75
C PHE A 319 13.28 10.46 -2.04
N THR A 320 13.66 11.37 -2.92
CA THR A 320 12.96 11.67 -4.18
C THR A 320 13.75 11.17 -5.38
N ASP A 321 15.03 11.52 -5.43
CA ASP A 321 15.92 11.26 -6.56
C ASP A 321 17.39 11.17 -6.10
N GLU A 322 18.34 11.12 -7.06
CA GLU A 322 19.77 11.06 -6.80
C GLU A 322 20.33 12.35 -6.17
N HIS A 323 19.60 13.46 -6.21
CA HIS A 323 20.08 14.73 -5.65
C HIS A 323 19.84 14.80 -4.15
N ASP A 324 18.69 14.29 -3.66
CA ASP A 324 18.33 14.35 -2.24
C ASP A 324 18.66 13.08 -1.44
N ILE A 325 18.97 11.96 -2.12
CA ILE A 325 19.30 10.67 -1.47
C ILE A 325 20.44 10.80 -0.47
N THR A 326 21.43 11.67 -0.73
CA THR A 326 22.55 11.91 0.18
C THR A 326 22.06 12.29 1.58
N VAL A 327 21.17 13.29 1.67
CA VAL A 327 20.65 13.78 2.95
C VAL A 327 19.79 12.72 3.63
N SER A 328 18.97 12.02 2.86
CA SER A 328 18.09 10.97 3.38
C SER A 328 18.90 9.78 3.90
N LEU A 329 19.97 9.41 3.20
CA LEU A 329 20.88 8.34 3.62
C LEU A 329 21.66 8.71 4.88
N GLU A 330 22.18 9.94 4.99
CA GLU A 330 22.84 10.45 6.21
C GLU A 330 21.91 10.34 7.42
N ARG A 331 20.65 10.75 7.29
CA ARG A 331 19.64 10.63 8.35
C ARG A 331 19.36 9.18 8.72
N LEU A 332 19.21 8.30 7.73
CA LEU A 332 19.00 6.88 7.96
C LEU A 332 20.18 6.25 8.70
N LEU A 333 21.40 6.49 8.25
CA LEU A 333 22.63 5.95 8.89
C LEU A 333 22.80 6.43 10.33
N ALA A 334 22.44 7.68 10.62
CA ALA A 334 22.54 8.24 11.99
C ALA A 334 21.59 7.58 13.00
N LYS A 335 20.51 6.96 12.53
CA LYS A 335 19.46 6.42 13.40
C LYS A 335 19.19 4.92 13.23
N ARG A 336 19.59 4.26 12.13
CA ARG A 336 19.20 2.89 11.77
C ARG A 336 19.46 1.86 12.89
N ASP A 337 20.55 2.02 13.65
CA ASP A 337 20.90 1.11 14.74
C ASP A 337 20.24 1.49 16.10
N LYS A 338 19.42 2.54 16.12
CA LYS A 338 18.72 3.06 17.31
C LYS A 338 17.21 2.96 17.24
N ILE A 339 16.66 2.76 16.05
CA ILE A 339 15.22 2.60 15.81
C ILE A 339 14.86 1.12 15.77
N SER A 340 13.57 0.81 15.98
CA SER A 340 13.05 -0.55 15.86
C SER A 340 11.78 -0.57 15.01
N PRO A 341 11.93 -0.69 13.66
CA PRO A 341 10.83 -0.83 12.72
C PRO A 341 9.87 -1.95 13.10
N LYS A 342 10.37 -3.07 13.61
CA LYS A 342 9.60 -4.21 14.09
C LYS A 342 8.62 -3.81 15.20
N LYS A 343 9.06 -3.03 16.19
CA LYS A 343 8.19 -2.56 17.28
C LYS A 343 7.12 -1.61 16.78
N TRP A 344 7.47 -0.74 15.83
CA TRP A 344 6.50 0.14 15.21
C TRP A 344 5.47 -0.65 14.41
N TRP A 345 5.90 -1.66 13.63
CA TRP A 345 5.01 -2.54 12.88
C TRP A 345 4.03 -3.28 13.79
N ALA A 346 4.53 -3.89 14.87
CA ALA A 346 3.72 -4.60 15.86
C ALA A 346 2.59 -3.73 16.47
N LYS A 347 2.84 -2.44 16.58
CA LYS A 347 1.86 -1.48 17.12
C LYS A 347 0.82 -1.05 16.09
N ASN A 348 1.15 -1.02 14.80
CA ASN A 348 0.34 -0.40 13.77
C ASN A 348 -0.25 -1.39 12.75
N PHE A 349 0.46 -2.51 12.51
CA PHE A 349 0.12 -3.47 11.46
C PHE A 349 0.38 -4.90 11.95
N THR A 350 -0.66 -5.67 12.15
CA THR A 350 -0.60 -7.13 12.35
C THR A 350 -1.79 -7.73 11.64
N LYS A 351 -1.75 -9.02 11.32
CA LYS A 351 -2.91 -9.69 10.71
C LYS A 351 -4.18 -9.43 11.51
N GLN A 352 -4.11 -9.57 12.84
CA GLN A 352 -5.25 -9.36 13.72
C GLN A 352 -5.77 -7.92 13.68
N GLN A 353 -4.88 -6.91 13.77
CA GLN A 353 -5.30 -5.51 13.74
C GLN A 353 -5.93 -5.14 12.40
N MET A 354 -5.29 -5.60 11.30
CA MET A 354 -5.80 -5.32 9.96
C MET A 354 -7.04 -6.13 9.63
N GLY A 355 -7.12 -7.36 10.12
CA GLY A 355 -8.30 -8.20 10.01
C GLY A 355 -9.53 -7.57 10.69
N LYS A 356 -9.37 -7.03 11.90
CA LYS A 356 -10.41 -6.27 12.60
C LYS A 356 -10.79 -4.99 11.86
N LYS A 357 -9.78 -4.23 11.41
CA LYS A 357 -10.00 -3.00 10.62
C LYS A 357 -10.79 -3.28 9.33
N LEU A 358 -10.44 -4.35 8.63
CA LEU A 358 -11.16 -4.80 7.42
C LEU A 358 -12.58 -5.25 7.75
N ARG A 359 -12.75 -6.04 8.81
CA ARG A 359 -14.05 -6.48 9.31
C ARG A 359 -14.96 -5.30 9.62
N ASP A 360 -14.48 -4.31 10.36
CA ASP A 360 -15.27 -3.14 10.76
C ASP A 360 -15.67 -2.26 9.57
N PHE A 361 -14.81 -2.18 8.56
CA PHE A 361 -15.13 -1.52 7.30
C PHE A 361 -16.23 -2.27 6.54
N LEU A 362 -16.10 -3.57 6.36
CA LEU A 362 -17.06 -4.38 5.60
C LEU A 362 -18.36 -4.62 6.36
N TYR A 363 -18.34 -4.65 7.69
CA TYR A 363 -19.55 -4.79 8.50
C TYR A 363 -20.59 -3.69 8.25
N LYS A 364 -20.14 -2.47 7.99
CA LYS A 364 -21.03 -1.36 7.64
C LYS A 364 -21.83 -1.60 6.35
N GLN A 365 -21.29 -2.44 5.47
CA GLN A 365 -21.86 -2.74 4.15
C GLN A 365 -22.59 -4.09 4.14
N TYR A 366 -22.10 -5.05 4.92
CA TYR A 366 -22.54 -6.45 4.93
C TYR A 366 -22.79 -6.96 6.35
N PRO A 367 -23.65 -6.29 7.17
CA PRO A 367 -23.87 -6.67 8.57
C PRO A 367 -24.36 -8.11 8.71
N ASP A 368 -25.27 -8.58 7.85
CA ASP A 368 -25.83 -9.94 7.91
C ASP A 368 -24.81 -11.05 7.64
N ILE A 369 -23.72 -10.72 6.92
CA ILE A 369 -22.63 -11.67 6.65
C ILE A 369 -21.64 -11.70 7.82
N LEU A 370 -21.42 -10.57 8.48
CA LEU A 370 -20.32 -10.35 9.41
C LEU A 370 -20.77 -10.19 10.86
N GLU A 371 -22.05 -10.49 11.18
CA GLU A 371 -22.61 -10.33 12.52
C GLU A 371 -21.81 -11.07 13.61
N ASN A 372 -21.37 -12.30 13.30
CA ASN A 372 -20.64 -13.18 14.21
C ASN A 372 -19.15 -13.35 13.84
N VAL A 373 -18.62 -12.44 13.03
CA VAL A 373 -17.21 -12.43 12.62
C VAL A 373 -16.48 -11.38 13.46
N GLU A 374 -15.41 -11.80 14.13
CA GLU A 374 -14.59 -10.89 14.95
C GLU A 374 -13.43 -10.29 14.13
N GLU A 375 -12.91 -11.07 13.19
CA GLU A 375 -11.74 -10.73 12.40
C GLU A 375 -11.84 -11.36 11.00
N ILE A 376 -11.37 -10.66 9.98
CA ILE A 376 -11.26 -11.20 8.63
C ILE A 376 -9.80 -11.55 8.35
N GLN A 377 -9.58 -12.78 7.93
CA GLN A 377 -8.27 -13.26 7.53
C GLN A 377 -8.10 -13.10 6.02
N PHE A 378 -6.92 -12.60 5.66
CA PHE A 378 -6.49 -12.42 4.28
C PHE A 378 -5.28 -13.33 4.03
N PHE A 379 -5.42 -14.29 3.13
CA PHE A 379 -4.36 -15.24 2.79
C PHE A 379 -3.76 -14.92 1.42
N TYR A 380 -2.47 -15.14 1.33
CA TYR A 380 -1.69 -15.03 0.09
C TYR A 380 -1.50 -16.38 -0.59
#